data_2f99ce20320ad170af2eed23d09ed2ad
#
_entry.id   2f99ce20320ad170af2eed23d09ed2ad
#
_cell.length_a   1.000
_cell.length_b   1.000
_cell.length_c   1.000
_cell.angle_alpha   90.00
_cell.angle_beta   90.00
_cell.angle_gamma   90.00
#
_symmetry.space_group_name_H-M   'P 1'
#
loop_
_entity.id
_entity.type
_entity.pdbx_description
1 polymer ?
#
loop_
_entity_poly.entity_id
_entity_poly.type
_entity_poly.pdbx_seq_one_letter_code
_entity_poly.pdbx_strand_id
1 'polypeptide(L)'
;MHTTLYMLRVLTEKHLLLRVKILEALISDGAEELHRELENYSQMLRLASEEGETEYLEETEIAYDYKVHRRLFSDRIIKILSALSSKNFNSISELARFLGRDVANVYKDLKWLEEMGFVSLERIGKNVIPRLLVIEYGIRLH
;
A
#
# COMPACT_ATOMS: atom_id res chain seq x y z
N MET A 1 -3.56 10.02 25.88
CA MET A 1 -3.23 10.60 24.57
C MET A 1 -2.11 9.82 23.94
N HIS A 2 -2.20 9.60 22.65
CA HIS A 2 -1.16 8.91 21.90
C HIS A 2 -1.06 9.49 20.48
N THR A 3 0.04 9.21 19.85
CA THR A 3 0.29 9.66 18.49
C THR A 3 0.35 8.45 17.57
N THR A 4 -0.25 8.54 16.42
CA THR A 4 -0.22 7.48 15.40
C THR A 4 0.29 8.04 14.08
N LEU A 5 0.80 7.14 13.26
CA LEU A 5 1.01 7.39 11.85
C LEU A 5 -0.18 6.77 11.11
N TYR A 6 -0.80 7.53 10.26
CA TYR A 6 -1.95 7.03 9.49
C TYR A 6 -1.62 7.00 8.00
N MET A 7 -2.33 6.15 7.28
CA MET A 7 -2.32 6.15 5.84
C MET A 7 -3.70 5.87 5.29
N LEU A 8 -4.01 6.49 4.18
CA LEU A 8 -5.23 6.31 3.42
C LEU A 8 -4.87 5.71 2.08
N ARG A 9 -5.45 4.55 1.76
CA ARG A 9 -5.13 3.82 0.54
C ARG A 9 -6.36 3.62 -0.32
N VAL A 10 -6.13 3.55 -1.63
CA VAL A 10 -7.16 3.13 -2.58
C VAL A 10 -7.01 1.63 -2.81
N LEU A 11 -8.08 0.90 -2.56
CA LEU A 11 -8.16 -0.54 -2.83
C LEU A 11 -9.08 -0.79 -4.01
N THR A 12 -8.61 -1.58 -4.97
CA THR A 12 -9.43 -2.02 -6.10
C THR A 12 -10.07 -3.37 -5.77
N GLU A 13 -11.03 -3.81 -6.59
CA GLU A 13 -11.64 -5.12 -6.47
C GLU A 13 -10.58 -6.23 -6.43
N LYS A 14 -9.55 -6.12 -7.25
CA LYS A 14 -8.43 -7.06 -7.28
C LYS A 14 -7.71 -7.14 -5.92
N HIS A 15 -7.47 -6.00 -5.28
CA HIS A 15 -6.86 -5.95 -3.96
C HIS A 15 -7.74 -6.59 -2.89
N LEU A 16 -9.06 -6.33 -2.96
CA LEU A 16 -10.03 -6.91 -2.03
C LEU A 16 -10.07 -8.42 -2.17
N LEU A 17 -10.10 -8.92 -3.40
CA LEU A 17 -10.08 -10.36 -3.67
C LEU A 17 -8.83 -11.03 -3.12
N LEU A 18 -7.67 -10.40 -3.33
CA LEU A 18 -6.41 -10.92 -2.81
C LEU A 18 -6.42 -10.96 -1.28
N ARG A 19 -6.92 -9.93 -0.62
CA ARG A 19 -7.02 -9.89 0.85
C ARG A 19 -7.94 -10.98 1.38
N VAL A 20 -9.08 -11.18 0.73
CA VAL A 20 -10.00 -12.25 1.11
C VAL A 20 -9.31 -13.61 1.02
N LYS A 21 -8.56 -13.87 -0.05
CA LYS A 21 -7.83 -15.12 -0.23
C LYS A 21 -6.74 -15.33 0.83
N ILE A 22 -6.01 -14.28 1.15
CA ILE A 22 -4.96 -14.33 2.18
C ILE A 22 -5.58 -14.63 3.54
N LEU A 23 -6.66 -13.95 3.91
CA LEU A 23 -7.34 -14.16 5.18
C LEU A 23 -7.92 -15.56 5.29
N GLU A 24 -8.54 -16.07 4.24
CA GLU A 24 -9.03 -17.45 4.20
C GLU A 24 -7.93 -18.47 4.47
N ALA A 25 -6.73 -18.24 3.93
CA ALA A 25 -5.59 -19.12 4.13
C ALA A 25 -5.00 -19.03 5.55
N LEU A 26 -5.16 -17.90 6.22
CA LEU A 26 -4.60 -17.66 7.56
C LEU A 26 -5.56 -17.98 8.70
N ILE A 27 -6.85 -18.09 8.40
CA ILE A 27 -7.86 -18.32 9.43
C ILE A 27 -7.74 -19.73 10.02
N SER A 28 -7.74 -19.78 11.35
CA SER A 28 -7.80 -21.01 12.12
C SER A 28 -8.90 -20.86 13.18
N ASP A 29 -9.29 -21.97 13.79
CA ASP A 29 -10.30 -21.97 14.83
C ASP A 29 -9.88 -21.05 15.98
N GLY A 30 -10.79 -20.17 16.41
CA GLY A 30 -10.57 -19.22 17.50
C GLY A 30 -10.00 -17.87 17.10
N ALA A 31 -9.71 -17.66 15.81
CA ALA A 31 -9.19 -16.38 15.32
C ALA A 31 -10.32 -15.41 14.99
N GLU A 32 -11.05 -14.96 16.00
CA GLU A 32 -12.22 -14.08 15.84
C GLU A 32 -11.93 -12.77 15.10
N GLU A 33 -10.78 -12.17 15.39
CA GLU A 33 -10.38 -10.92 14.76
C GLU A 33 -10.16 -11.09 13.25
N LEU A 34 -9.51 -12.19 12.84
CA LEU A 34 -9.30 -12.50 11.44
C LEU A 34 -10.62 -12.83 10.74
N HIS A 35 -11.55 -13.49 11.44
CA HIS A 35 -12.88 -13.77 10.89
C HIS A 35 -13.67 -12.48 10.63
N ARG A 36 -13.59 -11.51 11.53
CA ARG A 36 -14.23 -10.20 11.33
C ARG A 36 -13.63 -9.44 10.16
N GLU A 37 -12.31 -9.46 10.04
CA GLU A 37 -11.61 -8.83 8.92
C GLU A 37 -12.02 -9.47 7.60
N LEU A 38 -12.07 -10.81 7.54
CA LEU A 38 -12.51 -11.53 6.38
C LEU A 38 -13.94 -11.17 5.99
N GLU A 39 -14.84 -11.09 6.96
CA GLU A 39 -16.23 -10.73 6.72
C GLU A 39 -16.34 -9.32 6.13
N ASN A 40 -15.59 -8.36 6.69
CA ASN A 40 -15.58 -6.99 6.20
C ASN A 40 -15.09 -6.91 4.75
N TYR A 41 -13.96 -7.54 4.43
CA TYR A 41 -13.43 -7.53 3.06
C TYR A 41 -14.32 -8.29 2.09
N SER A 42 -14.93 -9.39 2.52
CA SER A 42 -15.86 -10.16 1.69
C SER A 42 -17.11 -9.35 1.35
N GLN A 43 -17.61 -8.57 2.31
CA GLN A 43 -18.75 -7.68 2.10
C GLN A 43 -18.41 -6.56 1.12
N MET A 44 -17.23 -5.93 1.29
CA MET A 44 -16.76 -4.90 0.37
C MET A 44 -16.62 -5.44 -1.05
N LEU A 45 -16.05 -6.64 -1.19
CA LEU A 45 -15.89 -7.29 -2.50
C LEU A 45 -17.25 -7.58 -3.15
N ARG A 46 -18.24 -8.03 -2.38
CA ARG A 46 -19.58 -8.28 -2.88
C ARG A 46 -20.26 -7.01 -3.39
N LEU A 47 -20.15 -5.93 -2.61
CA LEU A 47 -20.70 -4.63 -3.02
C LEU A 47 -20.01 -4.10 -4.28
N ALA A 48 -18.71 -4.30 -4.41
CA ALA A 48 -17.97 -3.92 -5.61
C ALA A 48 -18.50 -4.64 -6.83
N SER A 49 -18.73 -5.94 -6.72
CA SER A 49 -19.25 -6.75 -7.82
C SER A 49 -20.67 -6.38 -8.21
N GLU A 50 -21.53 -6.07 -7.24
CA GLU A 50 -22.93 -5.73 -7.47
C GLU A 50 -23.12 -4.32 -8.03
N GLU A 51 -22.35 -3.34 -7.51
CA GLU A 51 -22.52 -1.94 -7.86
C GLU A 51 -21.61 -1.47 -8.98
N GLY A 52 -20.64 -2.31 -9.39
CA GLY A 52 -19.65 -1.92 -10.39
C GLY A 52 -18.60 -0.96 -9.85
N GLU A 53 -18.58 -0.76 -8.55
CA GLU A 53 -17.55 0.03 -7.88
C GLU A 53 -16.21 -0.69 -7.96
N THR A 54 -15.16 0.03 -8.32
CA THR A 54 -13.82 -0.55 -8.50
C THR A 54 -12.80 -0.05 -7.50
N GLU A 55 -13.14 0.97 -6.72
CA GLU A 55 -12.21 1.58 -5.78
C GLU A 55 -12.85 1.82 -4.41
N TYR A 56 -12.08 1.55 -3.35
CA TYR A 56 -12.48 1.74 -1.97
C TYR A 56 -11.35 2.43 -1.21
N LEU A 57 -11.71 3.26 -0.24
CA LEU A 57 -10.74 3.90 0.64
C LEU A 57 -10.58 3.07 1.90
N GLU A 58 -9.34 2.79 2.27
CA GLU A 58 -8.99 2.13 3.50
C GLU A 58 -8.08 3.01 4.33
N GLU A 59 -8.46 3.28 5.57
CA GLU A 59 -7.62 4.00 6.51
C GLU A 59 -6.97 3.02 7.48
N THR A 60 -5.66 3.17 7.68
CA THR A 60 -4.89 2.34 8.60
C THR A 60 -4.07 3.24 9.51
N GLU A 61 -3.96 2.89 10.78
CA GLU A 61 -3.11 3.57 11.76
C GLU A 61 -2.13 2.58 12.37
N ILE A 62 -0.91 3.06 12.61
CA ILE A 62 0.09 2.33 13.38
C ILE A 62 0.57 3.22 14.52
N ALA A 63 1.06 2.59 15.60
CA ALA A 63 1.66 3.33 16.70
C ALA A 63 2.84 4.17 16.18
N TYR A 64 2.99 5.37 16.72
CA TYR A 64 4.07 6.25 16.29
C TYR A 64 5.43 5.59 16.52
N ASP A 65 6.26 5.63 15.49
CA ASP A 65 7.63 5.15 15.51
C ASP A 65 8.49 6.20 14.83
N TYR A 66 9.48 6.72 15.55
CA TYR A 66 10.34 7.79 15.07
C TYR A 66 11.13 7.39 13.82
N LYS A 67 11.62 6.16 13.76
CA LYS A 67 12.42 5.69 12.61
C LYS A 67 11.57 5.60 11.35
N VAL A 68 10.34 5.10 11.49
CA VAL A 68 9.38 5.03 10.38
C VAL A 68 9.02 6.43 9.92
N HIS A 69 8.68 7.31 10.86
CA HIS A 69 8.36 8.72 10.57
C HIS A 69 9.51 9.39 9.80
N ARG A 70 10.73 9.30 10.32
CA ARG A 70 11.89 9.93 9.71
C ARG A 70 12.10 9.43 8.27
N ARG A 71 11.90 8.15 8.01
CA ARG A 71 12.06 7.57 6.67
C ARG A 71 10.92 7.98 5.74
N LEU A 72 9.66 7.89 6.20
CA LEU A 72 8.50 8.25 5.40
C LEU A 72 8.46 9.70 4.96
N PHE A 73 8.99 10.60 5.79
CA PHE A 73 9.03 12.03 5.49
C PHE A 73 10.38 12.49 4.95
N SER A 74 11.28 11.54 4.63
CA SER A 74 12.55 11.89 4.00
C SER A 74 12.31 12.34 2.55
N ASP A 75 13.19 13.21 2.07
CA ASP A 75 13.10 13.75 0.72
C ASP A 75 13.09 12.65 -0.36
N ARG A 76 13.95 11.63 -0.20
CA ARG A 76 14.05 10.56 -1.19
C ARG A 76 12.77 9.73 -1.29
N ILE A 77 12.08 9.50 -0.17
CA ILE A 77 10.82 8.75 -0.17
C ILE A 77 9.68 9.61 -0.73
N ILE A 78 9.60 10.87 -0.32
CA ILE A 78 8.59 11.80 -0.83
C ILE A 78 8.72 11.95 -2.35
N LYS A 79 9.94 12.01 -2.87
CA LYS A 79 10.18 12.11 -4.32
C LYS A 79 9.71 10.86 -5.06
N ILE A 80 9.92 9.66 -4.50
CA ILE A 80 9.39 8.43 -5.09
C ILE A 80 7.86 8.48 -5.16
N LEU A 81 7.22 8.79 -4.03
CA LEU A 81 5.76 8.82 -3.95
C LEU A 81 5.18 9.90 -4.87
N SER A 82 5.80 11.06 -4.92
CA SER A 82 5.39 12.15 -5.81
C SER A 82 5.51 11.76 -7.28
N ALA A 83 6.60 11.09 -7.67
CA ALA A 83 6.78 10.62 -9.03
C ALA A 83 5.70 9.62 -9.42
N LEU A 84 5.42 8.64 -8.55
CA LEU A 84 4.39 7.63 -8.80
C LEU A 84 2.98 8.23 -8.85
N SER A 85 2.76 9.34 -8.15
CA SER A 85 1.51 10.09 -8.18
C SER A 85 1.33 10.87 -9.49
N SER A 86 2.42 11.31 -10.11
CA SER A 86 2.38 12.20 -11.26
C SER A 86 2.32 11.47 -12.60
N LYS A 87 2.86 10.28 -12.70
CA LYS A 87 2.85 9.49 -13.95
C LYS A 87 3.03 8.00 -13.68
N ASN A 88 2.71 7.20 -14.70
CA ASN A 88 2.90 5.75 -14.66
C ASN A 88 4.31 5.40 -15.14
N PHE A 89 4.92 4.40 -14.50
CA PHE A 89 6.23 3.88 -14.89
C PHE A 89 6.09 2.41 -15.29
N ASN A 90 6.81 2.02 -16.32
CA ASN A 90 6.76 0.66 -16.86
C ASN A 90 7.79 -0.28 -16.21
N SER A 91 8.69 0.27 -15.40
CA SER A 91 9.71 -0.50 -14.69
C SER A 91 10.32 0.32 -13.58
N ILE A 92 11.00 -0.36 -12.67
CA ILE A 92 11.76 0.31 -11.59
C ILE A 92 12.94 1.08 -12.20
N SER A 93 13.53 0.54 -13.27
CA SER A 93 14.63 1.22 -13.98
C SER A 93 14.19 2.57 -14.55
N GLU A 94 13.00 2.62 -15.13
CA GLU A 94 12.44 3.88 -15.64
C GLU A 94 12.22 4.89 -14.53
N LEU A 95 11.68 4.46 -13.39
CA LEU A 95 11.50 5.31 -12.22
C LEU A 95 12.85 5.83 -11.71
N ALA A 96 13.84 4.96 -11.58
CA ALA A 96 15.17 5.32 -11.11
C ALA A 96 15.82 6.36 -12.04
N ARG A 97 15.68 6.19 -13.35
CA ARG A 97 16.17 7.14 -14.33
C ARG A 97 15.48 8.48 -14.20
N PHE A 98 14.17 8.48 -14.04
CA PHE A 98 13.40 9.71 -13.82
C PHE A 98 13.86 10.44 -12.57
N LEU A 99 14.17 9.72 -11.49
CA LEU A 99 14.64 10.30 -10.23
C LEU A 99 16.13 10.65 -10.24
N GLY A 100 16.89 10.21 -11.26
CA GLY A 100 18.34 10.38 -11.29
C GLY A 100 19.06 9.61 -10.21
N ARG A 101 18.55 8.42 -9.85
CA ARG A 101 19.06 7.60 -8.76
C ARG A 101 19.45 6.20 -9.25
N ASP A 102 20.30 5.56 -8.46
CA ASP A 102 20.70 4.16 -8.69
C ASP A 102 19.50 3.21 -8.52
N VAL A 103 19.35 2.29 -9.46
CA VAL A 103 18.23 1.33 -9.49
C VAL A 103 18.16 0.50 -8.20
N ALA A 104 19.31 0.01 -7.73
CA ALA A 104 19.34 -0.83 -6.53
C ALA A 104 18.84 -0.08 -5.29
N ASN A 105 19.18 1.19 -5.16
CA ASN A 105 18.75 2.01 -4.03
C ASN A 105 17.25 2.34 -4.12
N VAL A 106 16.75 2.62 -5.31
CA VAL A 106 15.31 2.85 -5.53
C VAL A 106 14.54 1.57 -5.23
N TYR A 107 15.05 0.41 -5.67
CA TYR A 107 14.43 -0.88 -5.39
C TYR A 107 14.31 -1.14 -3.88
N LYS A 108 15.37 -0.85 -3.11
CA LYS A 108 15.34 -1.02 -1.65
C LYS A 108 14.26 -0.14 -1.01
N ASP A 109 14.16 1.10 -1.43
CA ASP A 109 13.14 2.02 -0.92
C ASP A 109 11.73 1.53 -1.30
N LEU A 110 11.54 1.05 -2.54
CA LEU A 110 10.27 0.52 -2.99
C LEU A 110 9.87 -0.75 -2.24
N LYS A 111 10.81 -1.65 -1.95
CA LYS A 111 10.53 -2.86 -1.16
C LYS A 111 10.05 -2.51 0.24
N TRP A 112 10.69 -1.53 0.86
CA TRP A 112 10.25 -1.04 2.16
C TRP A 112 8.86 -0.42 2.09
N LEU A 113 8.59 0.39 1.06
CA LEU A 113 7.28 0.99 0.85
C LEU A 113 6.20 -0.06 0.56
N GLU A 114 6.56 -1.15 -0.12
CA GLU A 114 5.66 -2.28 -0.34
C GLU A 114 5.30 -2.96 0.99
N GLU A 115 6.27 -3.18 1.85
CA GLU A 115 6.06 -3.74 3.19
C GLU A 115 5.16 -2.85 4.04
N MET A 116 5.30 -1.54 3.90
CA MET A 116 4.43 -0.56 4.57
C MET A 116 3.04 -0.45 3.96
N GLY A 117 2.81 -1.07 2.79
CA GLY A 117 1.55 -0.99 2.09
C GLY A 117 1.32 0.28 1.29
N PHE A 118 2.37 1.05 1.01
CA PHE A 118 2.29 2.32 0.29
C PHE A 118 2.29 2.14 -1.22
N VAL A 119 2.97 1.10 -1.70
CA VAL A 119 3.06 0.80 -3.13
C VAL A 119 2.85 -0.69 -3.36
N SER A 120 2.50 -1.05 -4.59
CA SER A 120 2.54 -2.44 -5.05
C SER A 120 3.65 -2.58 -6.08
N LEU A 121 4.28 -3.74 -6.12
CA LEU A 121 5.28 -4.10 -7.11
C LEU A 121 4.72 -5.28 -7.89
N GLU A 122 4.29 -5.04 -9.12
CA GLU A 122 3.68 -6.05 -9.96
C GLU A 122 4.66 -6.50 -11.05
N ARG A 123 4.93 -7.82 -11.09
CA ARG A 123 5.82 -8.36 -12.11
C ARG A 123 5.03 -8.65 -13.38
N ILE A 124 5.40 -8.02 -14.45
CA ILE A 124 4.83 -8.22 -15.79
C ILE A 124 5.99 -8.51 -16.75
N GLY A 125 6.10 -9.77 -17.20
CA GLY A 125 7.21 -10.19 -18.03
C GLY A 125 8.53 -10.07 -17.27
N LYS A 126 9.48 -9.32 -17.84
CA LYS A 126 10.79 -9.08 -17.23
C LYS A 126 10.80 -7.86 -16.30
N ASN A 127 9.75 -7.08 -16.33
CA ASN A 127 9.68 -5.82 -15.61
C ASN A 127 8.89 -5.95 -14.30
N VAL A 128 9.27 -5.12 -13.34
CA VAL A 128 8.50 -4.91 -12.11
C VAL A 128 7.93 -3.50 -12.19
N ILE A 129 6.62 -3.39 -12.15
CA ILE A 129 5.91 -2.12 -12.29
C ILE A 129 5.53 -1.61 -10.90
N PRO A 130 6.08 -0.45 -10.49
CA PRO A 130 5.69 0.17 -9.22
C PRO A 130 4.39 0.94 -9.39
N ARG A 131 3.43 0.74 -8.47
CA ARG A 131 2.16 1.46 -8.47
C ARG A 131 1.91 2.04 -7.09
N LEU A 132 1.42 3.26 -7.06
CA LEU A 132 1.07 3.94 -5.82
C LEU A 132 -0.28 3.42 -5.29
N LEU A 133 -0.32 3.08 -4.02
CA LEU A 133 -1.55 2.68 -3.32
C LEU A 133 -2.01 3.76 -2.35
N VAL A 134 -1.08 4.44 -1.70
CA VAL A 134 -1.38 5.48 -0.73
C VAL A 134 -1.76 6.78 -1.43
N ILE A 135 -2.76 7.48 -0.91
CA ILE A 135 -3.15 8.81 -1.41
C ILE A 135 -2.90 9.90 -0.38
N GLU A 136 -2.76 9.51 0.88
CA GLU A 136 -2.49 10.45 1.96
C GLU A 136 -1.83 9.70 3.11
N TYR A 137 -0.88 10.34 3.78
CA TYR A 137 -0.33 9.82 5.01
C TYR A 137 0.15 10.95 5.89
N GLY A 138 0.20 10.71 7.17
CA GLY A 138 0.58 11.76 8.10
C GLY A 138 0.62 11.29 9.54
N ILE A 139 0.65 12.28 10.44
CA ILE A 139 0.69 12.09 11.88
C ILE A 139 -0.66 12.51 12.44
N ARG A 140 -1.24 11.65 13.27
CA ARG A 140 -2.48 11.96 13.96
C ARG A 140 -2.22 12.07 15.45
N LEU A 141 -2.62 13.19 16.02
CA LEU A 141 -2.54 13.45 17.46
C LEU A 141 -3.90 13.15 18.09
N HIS A 142 -3.89 12.31 19.08
CA HIS A 142 -5.12 11.94 19.77
C HIS A 142 -5.21 12.58 21.14
#